data_189ab8f52dd63ba40c650332d8f6956a
#
_entry.id   189ab8f52dd63ba40c650332d8f6956a
#
_cell.length_a   1.000
_cell.length_b   1.000
_cell.length_c   1.000
_cell.angle_alpha   90.00
_cell.angle_beta   90.00
_cell.angle_gamma   90.00
#
_symmetry.space_group_name_H-M   'P 1'
#
loop_
_entity.id
_entity.type
_entity.pdbx_description
1 polymer ?
#
loop_
_entity_poly.entity_id
_entity_poly.type
_entity_poly.pdbx_seq_one_letter_code
_entity_poly.pdbx_strand_id
1 'polypeptide(L)'
;MGKWRDGRGTLEVPGRDGAIPLEVAASYGARRRGLLGRDGVEGALLITPCNGVHTFRMRFAIDVAYLDRKLRVVAVKTMKPGRMGRISLRARHVLEAEAGAMARWGLEPGARLTLSV
;
A
#
# COMPACT_ATOMS: atom_id res chain seq x y z
N MET A 1 6.70 15.33 -9.67
CA MET A 1 6.98 15.85 -9.02
C MET A 1 6.60 15.92 -7.72
N GLY A 2 6.98 15.69 -6.78
CA GLY A 2 6.88 15.89 -5.39
C GLY A 2 5.54 16.29 -4.84
N LYS A 3 4.51 15.78 -5.43
CA LYS A 3 3.20 16.15 -4.97
C LYS A 3 2.72 15.37 -3.79
N TRP A 4 3.32 14.25 -3.55
CA TRP A 4 2.90 13.41 -2.44
C TRP A 4 3.54 13.90 -1.15
N ARG A 5 2.74 13.95 -0.10
CA ARG A 5 3.18 14.35 1.22
C ARG A 5 2.63 13.40 2.25
N ASP A 6 3.30 13.33 3.40
CA ASP A 6 2.78 12.58 4.52
C ASP A 6 1.41 13.13 4.90
N GLY A 7 0.47 12.26 5.18
CA GLY A 7 -0.87 12.71 5.54
C GLY A 7 -1.88 11.59 5.48
N ARG A 8 -3.13 11.99 5.37
CA ARG A 8 -4.26 11.08 5.35
C ARG A 8 -5.22 11.45 4.25
N GLY A 9 -6.00 10.45 3.83
CA GLY A 9 -7.00 10.65 2.81
C GLY A 9 -7.87 9.40 2.69
N THR A 10 -8.34 9.15 1.48
CA THR A 10 -9.19 8.00 1.21
C THR A 10 -8.76 7.29 -0.07
N LEU A 11 -9.11 6.01 -0.13
CA LEU A 11 -8.85 5.15 -1.26
C LEU A 11 -10.18 4.62 -1.74
N GLU A 12 -10.41 4.63 -3.06
CA GLU A 12 -11.58 4.00 -3.67
C GLU A 12 -11.12 2.93 -4.64
N VAL A 13 -11.79 1.79 -4.57
CA VAL A 13 -11.52 0.64 -5.44
C VAL A 13 -12.68 0.50 -6.41
N PRO A 14 -12.42 0.33 -7.72
CA PRO A 14 -13.51 0.20 -8.69
C PRO A 14 -14.45 -0.95 -8.33
N GLY A 15 -15.75 -0.70 -8.44
CA GLY A 15 -16.77 -1.70 -8.16
C GLY A 15 -17.11 -1.89 -6.69
N ARG A 16 -16.45 -1.16 -5.81
CA ARG A 16 -16.71 -1.24 -4.38
C ARG A 16 -17.28 0.09 -3.90
N ASP A 17 -18.37 0.02 -3.16
CA ASP A 17 -18.95 1.22 -2.56
C ASP A 17 -18.18 1.60 -1.31
N GLY A 18 -18.07 2.90 -1.09
CA GLY A 18 -17.46 3.44 0.11
C GLY A 18 -15.96 3.64 -0.02
N ALA A 19 -15.48 4.61 0.74
CA ALA A 19 -14.06 4.97 0.77
C ALA A 19 -13.36 4.21 1.89
N ILE A 20 -12.10 3.91 1.66
CA ILE A 20 -11.25 3.21 2.62
C ILE A 20 -10.28 4.23 3.20
N PRO A 21 -10.09 4.26 4.53
CA PRO A 21 -9.13 5.18 5.12
C PRO A 21 -7.73 4.95 4.57
N LEU A 22 -7.01 6.03 4.30
CA LEU A 22 -5.69 5.96 3.70
C LEU A 22 -4.71 6.85 4.48
N GLU A 23 -3.53 6.30 4.75
CA GLU A 23 -2.40 7.08 5.20
C GLU A 23 -1.40 7.16 4.06
N VAL A 24 -0.66 8.26 3.98
CA VAL A 24 0.39 8.42 2.97
C VAL A 24 1.72 8.64 3.66
N ALA A 25 2.71 7.85 3.29
CA ALA A 25 4.08 7.97 3.75
C ALA A 25 4.93 8.38 2.57
N ALA A 26 5.32 9.65 2.51
CA ALA A 26 6.06 10.21 1.39
C ALA A 26 7.44 10.72 1.81
N SER A 27 7.61 11.15 3.07
CA SER A 27 8.93 11.56 3.54
C SER A 27 9.82 10.34 3.75
N TYR A 28 11.12 10.56 3.75
CA TYR A 28 12.07 9.46 3.94
C TYR A 28 11.79 8.72 5.24
N GLY A 29 11.57 9.44 6.34
CA GLY A 29 11.33 8.83 7.64
C GLY A 29 10.03 8.03 7.68
N ALA A 30 8.96 8.58 7.11
CA ALA A 30 7.67 7.90 7.09
C ALA A 30 7.73 6.64 6.23
N ARG A 31 8.38 6.72 5.05
CA ARG A 31 8.54 5.57 4.18
C ARG A 31 9.36 4.48 4.85
N ARG A 32 10.43 4.86 5.54
CA ARG A 32 11.27 3.89 6.22
C ARG A 32 10.53 3.21 7.37
N ARG A 33 9.70 3.95 8.09
CA ARG A 33 8.95 3.39 9.20
C ARG A 33 7.83 2.46 8.72
N GLY A 34 7.09 2.87 7.69
CA GLY A 34 5.98 2.07 7.20
C GLY A 34 5.07 1.63 8.33
N LEU A 35 4.82 0.33 8.39
CA LEU A 35 3.98 -0.27 9.43
C LEU A 35 4.79 -0.88 10.58
N LEU A 36 6.09 -0.60 10.63
CA LEU A 36 6.93 -1.12 11.72
C LEU A 36 6.42 -0.60 13.07
N GLY A 37 6.42 -1.48 14.06
CA GLY A 37 5.99 -1.12 15.41
C GLY A 37 4.50 -1.13 15.63
N ARG A 38 3.72 -1.37 14.61
CA ARG A 38 2.26 -1.44 14.74
C ARG A 38 1.80 -2.88 14.85
N ASP A 39 0.64 -3.07 15.45
CA ASP A 39 0.03 -4.39 15.57
C ASP A 39 -1.03 -4.62 14.49
N GLY A 40 -1.38 -3.60 13.75
CA GLY A 40 -2.35 -3.67 12.66
C GLY A 40 -2.43 -2.33 11.96
N VAL A 41 -3.28 -2.26 10.94
CA VAL A 41 -3.52 -1.01 10.23
C VAL A 41 -4.99 -0.95 9.84
N GLU A 42 -5.60 0.20 10.07
CA GLU A 42 -6.97 0.45 9.64
C GLU A 42 -6.89 1.04 8.24
N GLY A 43 -7.59 0.40 7.28
CA GLY A 43 -7.49 0.84 5.91
C GLY A 43 -6.14 0.49 5.30
N ALA A 44 -5.51 1.44 4.64
CA ALA A 44 -4.29 1.20 3.90
C ALA A 44 -3.25 2.28 4.13
N LEU A 45 -1.99 1.91 3.90
CA LEU A 45 -0.86 2.85 3.91
C LEU A 45 -0.25 2.87 2.52
N LEU A 46 -0.16 4.05 1.92
CA LEU A 46 0.53 4.23 0.64
C LEU A 46 1.93 4.73 0.91
N ILE A 47 2.92 4.01 0.39
CA ILE A 47 4.32 4.41 0.49
C ILE A 47 4.74 4.90 -0.90
N THR A 48 5.19 6.13 -1.01
CA THR A 48 5.52 6.72 -2.30
C THR A 48 6.64 7.73 -2.23
N PRO A 49 7.62 7.67 -3.14
CA PRO A 49 7.83 6.64 -4.15
C PRO A 49 8.38 5.37 -3.52
N CYS A 50 8.00 4.22 -4.06
CA CYS A 50 8.44 2.95 -3.53
C CYS A 50 8.20 1.88 -4.59
N ASN A 51 9.14 0.94 -4.74
CA ASN A 51 8.98 -0.14 -5.69
C ASN A 51 9.36 -1.49 -5.13
N GLY A 52 9.61 -1.57 -3.84
CA GLY A 52 9.93 -2.82 -3.18
C GLY A 52 9.43 -2.80 -1.75
N VAL A 53 9.41 -3.97 -1.11
CA VAL A 53 8.89 -4.09 0.23
C VAL A 53 9.56 -5.25 0.94
N HIS A 54 9.77 -5.10 2.25
CA HIS A 54 10.13 -6.20 3.11
C HIS A 54 9.27 -6.12 4.37
N THR A 55 9.11 -7.25 5.03
CA THR A 55 8.32 -7.32 6.24
C THR A 55 9.17 -7.73 7.44
N PHE A 56 10.46 -7.41 7.39
CA PHE A 56 11.36 -7.68 8.51
C PHE A 56 10.89 -6.91 9.74
N ARG A 57 10.81 -7.60 10.87
CA ARG A 57 10.38 -7.00 12.14
C ARG A 57 8.92 -6.54 12.17
N MET A 58 8.14 -6.88 11.17
CA MET A 58 6.71 -6.62 11.20
C MET A 58 6.05 -7.54 12.21
N ARG A 59 4.98 -7.07 12.83
CA ARG A 59 4.26 -7.84 13.85
C ARG A 59 3.06 -8.60 13.31
N PHE A 60 2.67 -8.35 12.07
CA PHE A 60 1.49 -8.99 11.50
C PHE A 60 1.70 -9.14 9.99
N ALA A 61 0.94 -10.08 9.42
CA ALA A 61 0.98 -10.30 7.97
C ALA A 61 0.23 -9.19 7.25
N ILE A 62 0.70 -8.82 6.07
CA ILE A 62 0.11 -7.73 5.30
C ILE A 62 -0.15 -8.15 3.86
N ASP A 63 -1.13 -7.48 3.25
CA ASP A 63 -1.29 -7.49 1.81
C ASP A 63 -0.50 -6.33 1.24
N VAL A 64 0.15 -6.56 0.11
CA VAL A 64 0.96 -5.57 -0.57
C VAL A 64 0.48 -5.47 -2.00
N ALA A 65 0.18 -4.26 -2.45
CA ALA A 65 -0.14 -4.01 -3.85
C ALA A 65 0.89 -3.07 -4.44
N TYR A 66 1.45 -3.45 -5.58
CA TYR A 66 2.38 -2.60 -6.33
C TYR A 66 1.56 -1.79 -7.31
N LEU A 67 1.72 -0.47 -7.32
CA LEU A 67 0.96 0.42 -8.19
C LEU A 67 1.89 1.15 -9.13
N ASP A 68 1.48 1.29 -10.38
CA ASP A 68 2.24 2.09 -11.33
C ASP A 68 1.94 3.58 -11.14
N ARG A 69 2.55 4.42 -11.99
CA ARG A 69 2.37 5.87 -11.88
C ARG A 69 0.93 6.32 -12.03
N LYS A 70 0.10 5.53 -12.67
CA LYS A 70 -1.31 5.88 -12.88
C LYS A 70 -2.22 5.27 -11.84
N LEU A 71 -1.63 4.72 -10.77
CA LEU A 71 -2.34 4.07 -9.68
C LEU A 71 -3.06 2.79 -10.11
N ARG A 72 -2.54 2.16 -11.16
CA ARG A 72 -3.06 0.87 -11.58
C ARG A 72 -2.32 -0.23 -10.85
N VAL A 73 -3.05 -1.21 -10.37
CA VAL A 73 -2.47 -2.32 -9.62
C VAL A 73 -1.70 -3.22 -10.58
N VAL A 74 -0.41 -3.38 -10.32
CA VAL A 74 0.46 -4.25 -11.10
C VAL A 74 0.44 -5.66 -10.55
N ALA A 75 0.50 -5.80 -9.23
CA ALA A 75 0.54 -7.11 -8.57
C ALA A 75 0.07 -6.95 -7.13
N VAL A 76 -0.47 -8.04 -6.57
CA VAL A 76 -0.90 -8.09 -5.18
C VAL A 76 -0.30 -9.35 -4.56
N LYS A 77 0.23 -9.23 -3.36
CA LYS A 77 0.78 -10.35 -2.61
C LYS A 77 0.44 -10.24 -1.14
N THR A 78 0.29 -11.38 -0.49
CA THR A 78 0.19 -11.41 0.96
C THR A 78 1.55 -11.85 1.50
N MET A 79 2.08 -11.13 2.47
CA MET A 79 3.40 -11.40 3.03
C MET A 79 3.32 -11.58 4.53
N LYS A 80 3.87 -12.70 5.00
CA LYS A 80 4.05 -12.93 6.43
C LYS A 80 5.20 -12.06 6.94
N PRO A 81 5.28 -11.82 8.26
CA PRO A 81 6.43 -11.09 8.81
C PRO A 81 7.74 -11.79 8.46
N GLY A 82 8.81 -11.01 8.33
CA GLY A 82 10.15 -11.54 8.12
C GLY A 82 10.46 -11.95 6.71
N ARG A 83 9.78 -11.38 5.73
CA ARG A 83 10.00 -11.75 4.32
C ARG A 83 10.56 -10.60 3.52
N MET A 84 11.25 -10.94 2.44
CA MET A 84 11.72 -9.98 1.45
C MET A 84 10.81 -10.11 0.24
N GLY A 85 10.16 -9.02 -0.15
CA GLY A 85 9.36 -8.98 -1.35
C GLY A 85 10.21 -8.69 -2.56
N ARG A 86 9.59 -8.81 -3.74
CA ARG A 86 10.30 -8.52 -4.98
C ARG A 86 10.29 -7.01 -5.23
N ILE A 87 11.24 -6.56 -6.03
CA ILE A 87 11.26 -5.21 -6.53
C ILE A 87 10.53 -5.21 -7.87
N SER A 88 9.60 -4.27 -8.06
CA SER A 88 8.86 -4.15 -9.29
C SER A 88 9.33 -2.92 -10.05
N LEU A 89 9.86 -3.10 -11.24
CA LEU A 89 10.37 -1.97 -12.04
C LEU A 89 9.22 -1.10 -12.55
N ARG A 90 8.01 -1.63 -12.60
CA ARG A 90 6.84 -0.87 -13.04
C ARG A 90 6.18 -0.11 -11.90
N ALA A 91 6.50 -0.45 -10.66
CA ALA A 91 5.85 0.18 -9.53
C ALA A 91 6.43 1.53 -9.21
N ARG A 92 5.57 2.47 -8.87
CA ARG A 92 5.94 3.77 -8.34
C ARG A 92 5.51 3.89 -6.90
N HIS A 93 4.49 3.17 -6.52
CA HIS A 93 3.93 3.20 -5.17
C HIS A 93 3.69 1.79 -4.68
N VAL A 94 3.73 1.63 -3.37
CA VAL A 94 3.36 0.37 -2.71
C VAL A 94 2.24 0.69 -1.73
N LEU A 95 1.15 -0.08 -1.80
CA LEU A 95 0.02 0.05 -0.90
C LEU A 95 0.04 -1.15 0.03
N GLU A 96 -0.10 -0.91 1.34
CA GLU A 96 -0.09 -1.96 2.35
C GLU A 96 -1.37 -1.95 3.17
N ALA A 97 -1.86 -3.13 3.52
CA ALA A 97 -3.05 -3.30 4.33
C ALA A 97 -2.92 -4.60 5.12
N GLU A 98 -3.84 -4.85 6.05
CA GLU A 98 -3.86 -6.12 6.75
C GLU A 98 -4.07 -7.26 5.78
N ALA A 99 -3.50 -8.42 6.08
CA ALA A 99 -3.67 -9.61 5.24
C ALA A 99 -5.15 -9.93 5.08
N GLY A 100 -5.59 -10.12 3.84
CA GLY A 100 -6.98 -10.40 3.51
C GLY A 100 -7.81 -9.18 3.18
N ALA A 101 -7.36 -7.99 3.55
CA ALA A 101 -8.14 -6.78 3.33
C ALA A 101 -8.33 -6.50 1.83
N MET A 102 -7.28 -6.68 1.05
CA MET A 102 -7.38 -6.34 -0.37
C MET A 102 -8.34 -7.23 -1.12
N ALA A 103 -8.42 -8.51 -0.74
CA ALA A 103 -9.40 -9.40 -1.33
C ALA A 103 -10.83 -8.97 -0.98
N ARG A 104 -11.04 -8.56 0.28
CA ARG A 104 -12.36 -8.07 0.70
C ARG A 104 -12.76 -6.81 -0.05
N TRP A 105 -11.79 -5.99 -0.42
CA TRP A 105 -12.07 -4.75 -1.17
C TRP A 105 -12.23 -4.98 -2.66
N GLY A 106 -11.94 -6.17 -3.15
CA GLY A 106 -11.95 -6.43 -4.58
C GLY A 106 -10.78 -5.79 -5.31
N LEU A 107 -9.69 -5.54 -4.60
CA LEU A 107 -8.50 -4.92 -5.17
C LEU A 107 -7.65 -6.00 -5.82
N GLU A 108 -7.46 -5.91 -7.13
CA GLU A 108 -6.78 -6.95 -7.88
C GLU A 108 -5.98 -6.33 -9.03
N PRO A 109 -5.03 -7.09 -9.62
CA PRO A 109 -4.24 -6.56 -10.73
C PRO A 109 -5.11 -6.05 -11.85
N GLY A 110 -4.71 -4.93 -12.43
CA GLY A 110 -5.45 -4.27 -13.50
C GLY A 110 -6.40 -3.18 -13.02
N ALA A 111 -6.79 -3.20 -11.76
CA ALA A 111 -7.69 -2.18 -11.23
C ALA A 111 -6.97 -0.85 -11.12
N ARG A 112 -7.66 0.22 -11.45
CA ARG A 112 -7.12 1.56 -11.28
C ARG A 112 -7.77 2.20 -10.05
N LEU A 113 -6.94 2.55 -9.08
CA LEU A 113 -7.41 3.09 -7.82
C LEU A 113 -7.59 4.60 -7.89
N THR A 114 -8.48 5.13 -7.07
CA THR A 114 -8.64 6.56 -6.91
C THR A 114 -8.24 6.93 -5.50
N LEU A 115 -7.30 7.86 -5.38
CA LEU A 115 -6.82 8.33 -4.08
C LEU A 115 -7.17 9.80 -3.94
N SER A 116 -7.71 10.15 -2.78
CA SER A 116 -8.03 11.55 -2.45
C SER A 116 -7.27 11.90 -1.18
N VAL A 117 -6.32 12.80 -1.29
CA VAL A 117 -5.48 13.20 -0.17
C VAL A 117 -5.41 14.71 -0.02
#